data_65fdad98143b1d698855dc449e2ddd5f
#
_entry.id   65fdad98143b1d698855dc449e2ddd5f
#
_cell.length_a   1.000
_cell.length_b   1.000
_cell.length_c   1.000
_cell.angle_alpha   90.00
_cell.angle_beta   90.00
_cell.angle_gamma   90.00
#
_symmetry.space_group_name_H-M   'P 1'
#
loop_
_entity.id
_entity.type
_entity.pdbx_description
1 polymer ?
#
loop_
_entity_poly.entity_id
_entity_poly.type
_entity_poly.pdbx_seq_one_letter_code
_entity_poly.pdbx_strand_id
1 'polypeptide(L)'
;SIGAIAIAESNPDIVYVGTGEEDIRGNVTHGDGVWKSTDAGKTWTYVGLGDSRQIGRIRVHPKNPDVVYVAALGHTWGPNSERGVFKSENGGKSWRRVLYQSDSAGAVDLAMDANDPSTLYAAFWHAYRQPWKLVSGGSGSGLFKSTDGGETWKNITRNPGLPAGVIGKIGITVSPVNSKKVWALIEADSGGVFRSDDGGATWTKTNSERNLRQRAWYYTRIYADT
;
A
#
# COMPACT_ATOMS: atom_id res chain seq x y z
N SER A 1 -10.33 -10.24 -10.65
CA SER A 1 -10.25 -8.81 -10.34
C SER A 1 -8.81 -8.31 -10.40
N ILE A 2 -8.66 -7.02 -10.65
CA ILE A 2 -7.37 -6.31 -10.63
C ILE A 2 -7.40 -5.33 -9.46
N GLY A 3 -6.40 -5.45 -8.59
CA GLY A 3 -6.25 -4.55 -7.43
C GLY A 3 -5.24 -3.43 -7.66
N ALA A 4 -4.21 -3.70 -8.48
CA ALA A 4 -3.18 -2.70 -8.79
C ALA A 4 -2.62 -2.88 -10.21
N ILE A 5 -2.27 -1.75 -10.84
CA ILE A 5 -1.53 -1.71 -12.11
C ILE A 5 -0.38 -0.73 -11.94
N ALA A 6 0.80 -1.08 -12.43
CA ALA A 6 1.96 -0.20 -12.46
C ALA A 6 2.72 -0.34 -13.77
N ILE A 7 3.01 0.78 -14.41
CA ILE A 7 3.80 0.87 -15.64
C ILE A 7 5.19 1.35 -15.24
N ALA A 8 6.23 0.74 -15.78
CA ALA A 8 7.60 1.17 -15.53
C ALA A 8 7.90 2.47 -16.30
N GLU A 9 8.25 3.54 -15.58
CA GLU A 9 8.53 4.85 -16.18
C GLU A 9 9.71 4.79 -17.16
N SER A 10 10.73 3.98 -16.86
CA SER A 10 11.91 3.81 -17.70
C SER A 10 11.68 2.98 -18.96
N ASN A 11 10.60 2.18 -19.00
CA ASN A 11 10.23 1.36 -20.14
C ASN A 11 8.72 1.03 -20.10
N PRO A 12 7.86 1.77 -20.80
CA PRO A 12 6.41 1.59 -20.76
C PRO A 12 5.89 0.26 -21.34
N ASP A 13 6.72 -0.51 -22.03
CA ASP A 13 6.37 -1.88 -22.44
C ASP A 13 6.30 -2.83 -21.24
N ILE A 14 6.93 -2.46 -20.12
CA ILE A 14 6.90 -3.25 -18.89
C ILE A 14 5.75 -2.79 -18.00
N VAL A 15 4.79 -3.67 -17.80
CA VAL A 15 3.61 -3.44 -16.98
C VAL A 15 3.48 -4.57 -15.95
N TYR A 16 3.21 -4.20 -14.71
CA TYR A 16 2.89 -5.15 -13.64
C TYR A 16 1.43 -5.00 -13.23
N VAL A 17 0.76 -6.12 -13.04
CA VAL A 17 -0.62 -6.21 -12.57
C VAL A 17 -0.67 -7.07 -11.31
N GLY A 18 -1.21 -6.51 -10.23
CA GLY A 18 -1.55 -7.23 -9.02
C GLY A 18 -3.03 -7.57 -9.01
N THR A 19 -3.32 -8.85 -8.86
CA THR A 19 -4.69 -9.36 -8.92
C THR A 19 -5.35 -9.39 -7.54
N GLY A 20 -6.67 -9.57 -7.54
CA GLY A 20 -7.50 -9.56 -6.34
C GLY A 20 -8.01 -8.18 -5.97
N GLU A 21 -9.13 -8.15 -5.29
CA GLU A 21 -9.82 -6.94 -4.90
C GLU A 21 -9.48 -6.57 -3.44
N GLU A 22 -8.91 -5.39 -3.21
CA GLU A 22 -8.58 -4.94 -1.85
C GLU A 22 -9.78 -4.36 -1.08
N ASP A 23 -10.88 -4.10 -1.80
CA ASP A 23 -12.12 -3.62 -1.21
C ASP A 23 -12.89 -4.80 -0.62
N ILE A 24 -12.76 -5.01 0.68
CA ILE A 24 -13.23 -6.23 1.37
C ILE A 24 -14.75 -6.25 1.57
N ARG A 25 -15.49 -6.27 0.46
CA ARG A 25 -16.94 -6.48 0.42
C ARG A 25 -17.32 -7.90 0.80
N GLY A 26 -18.61 -8.18 0.99
CA GLY A 26 -19.09 -9.53 1.26
C GLY A 26 -18.91 -10.52 0.11
N ASN A 27 -18.70 -10.02 -1.11
CA ASN A 27 -18.47 -10.78 -2.34
C ASN A 27 -17.09 -10.48 -2.96
N VAL A 28 -16.10 -10.17 -2.13
CA VAL A 28 -14.74 -9.85 -2.59
C VAL A 28 -14.15 -10.98 -3.42
N THR A 29 -13.61 -10.62 -4.58
CA THR A 29 -12.93 -11.55 -5.48
C THR A 29 -11.45 -11.59 -5.16
N HIS A 30 -10.92 -12.78 -4.91
CA HIS A 30 -9.48 -12.97 -4.75
C HIS A 30 -8.78 -13.09 -6.11
N GLY A 31 -7.51 -12.74 -6.12
CA GLY A 31 -6.61 -12.93 -7.24
C GLY A 31 -5.69 -14.12 -7.04
N ASP A 32 -4.70 -14.21 -7.90
CA ASP A 32 -3.70 -15.24 -7.98
C ASP A 32 -2.26 -14.70 -8.06
N GLY A 33 -2.04 -13.47 -7.57
CA GLY A 33 -0.71 -12.87 -7.46
C GLY A 33 -0.40 -11.81 -8.48
N VAL A 34 0.87 -11.74 -8.90
CA VAL A 34 1.40 -10.71 -9.80
C VAL A 34 1.65 -11.27 -11.19
N TRP A 35 1.26 -10.48 -12.19
CA TRP A 35 1.48 -10.74 -13.61
C TRP A 35 2.32 -9.61 -14.21
N LYS A 36 3.21 -9.96 -15.13
CA LYS A 36 4.09 -9.02 -15.84
C LYS A 36 3.85 -9.12 -17.34
N SER A 37 3.77 -7.97 -17.99
CA SER A 37 3.92 -7.83 -19.44
C SER A 37 5.26 -7.17 -19.75
N THR A 38 5.83 -7.50 -20.92
CA THR A 38 7.04 -6.86 -21.49
C THR A 38 6.79 -6.34 -22.90
N ASP A 39 5.52 -6.27 -23.31
CA ASP A 39 5.05 -5.88 -24.64
C ASP A 39 3.83 -4.95 -24.59
N ALA A 40 3.81 -4.04 -23.60
CA ALA A 40 2.73 -3.06 -23.38
C ALA A 40 1.34 -3.71 -23.16
N GLY A 41 1.30 -4.87 -22.49
CA GLY A 41 0.06 -5.54 -22.09
C GLY A 41 -0.52 -6.50 -23.14
N LYS A 42 0.18 -6.80 -24.23
CA LYS A 42 -0.28 -7.75 -25.24
C LYS A 42 -0.22 -9.20 -24.75
N THR A 43 0.87 -9.54 -24.04
CA THR A 43 1.02 -10.85 -23.40
C THR A 43 1.39 -10.70 -21.93
N TRP A 44 1.07 -11.73 -21.12
CA TRP A 44 1.24 -11.70 -19.68
C TRP A 44 1.89 -12.98 -19.17
N THR A 45 2.85 -12.82 -18.27
CA THR A 45 3.52 -13.91 -17.58
C THR A 45 3.25 -13.81 -16.09
N TYR A 46 2.87 -14.90 -15.46
CA TYR A 46 2.76 -14.99 -14.01
C TYR A 46 4.15 -14.91 -13.36
N VAL A 47 4.29 -14.05 -12.37
CA VAL A 47 5.58 -13.78 -11.70
C VAL A 47 5.53 -13.96 -10.17
N GLY A 48 4.51 -14.64 -9.64
CA GLY A 48 4.48 -15.08 -8.24
C GLY A 48 3.48 -14.38 -7.35
N LEU A 49 3.62 -14.59 -6.04
CA LEU A 49 2.74 -14.09 -4.98
C LEU A 49 1.28 -14.55 -5.07
N GLY A 50 1.02 -15.76 -5.60
CA GLY A 50 -0.34 -16.30 -5.77
C GLY A 50 -1.14 -16.38 -4.48
N ASP A 51 -0.49 -16.75 -3.38
CA ASP A 51 -1.15 -16.88 -2.08
C ASP A 51 -1.47 -15.53 -1.42
N SER A 52 -0.93 -14.41 -1.92
CA SER A 52 -1.24 -13.07 -1.39
C SER A 52 -2.68 -12.63 -1.68
N ARG A 53 -3.30 -13.17 -2.70
CA ARG A 53 -4.71 -13.06 -3.12
C ARG A 53 -5.25 -11.67 -3.36
N GLN A 54 -4.96 -10.69 -2.50
CA GLN A 54 -5.39 -9.29 -2.65
C GLN A 54 -4.17 -8.38 -2.63
N ILE A 55 -3.90 -7.77 -3.79
CA ILE A 55 -2.79 -6.83 -3.97
C ILE A 55 -3.35 -5.42 -4.13
N GLY A 56 -3.06 -4.55 -3.14
CA GLY A 56 -3.58 -3.19 -3.09
C GLY A 56 -2.76 -2.18 -3.88
N ARG A 57 -1.45 -2.39 -3.98
CA ARG A 57 -0.56 -1.46 -4.65
C ARG A 57 0.69 -2.15 -5.19
N ILE A 58 1.14 -1.66 -6.36
CA ILE A 58 2.46 -1.97 -6.92
C ILE A 58 3.22 -0.67 -7.14
N ARG A 59 4.51 -0.67 -6.85
CA ARG A 59 5.45 0.41 -7.21
C ARG A 59 6.63 -0.18 -7.94
N VAL A 60 6.95 0.38 -9.09
CA VAL A 60 8.13 0.04 -9.89
C VAL A 60 9.14 1.16 -9.71
N HIS A 61 10.39 0.81 -9.50
CA HIS A 61 11.45 1.80 -9.37
C HIS A 61 11.61 2.57 -10.70
N PRO A 62 11.63 3.93 -10.69
CA PRO A 62 11.51 4.73 -11.91
C PRO A 62 12.63 4.49 -12.92
N LYS A 63 13.84 4.14 -12.46
CA LYS A 63 15.03 3.91 -13.33
C LYS A 63 15.36 2.44 -13.54
N ASN A 64 14.76 1.52 -12.79
CA ASN A 64 15.05 0.08 -12.91
C ASN A 64 13.75 -0.73 -12.82
N PRO A 65 13.21 -1.17 -13.96
CA PRO A 65 11.92 -1.85 -14.01
C PRO A 65 11.93 -3.25 -13.36
N ASP A 66 13.10 -3.77 -13.01
CA ASP A 66 13.23 -5.06 -12.32
C ASP A 66 13.11 -4.93 -10.79
N VAL A 67 13.22 -3.69 -10.24
CA VAL A 67 12.98 -3.42 -8.83
C VAL A 67 11.51 -3.06 -8.63
N VAL A 68 10.78 -3.93 -7.95
CA VAL A 68 9.32 -3.84 -7.80
C VAL A 68 8.93 -4.09 -6.34
N TYR A 69 8.00 -3.28 -5.85
CA TYR A 69 7.41 -3.44 -4.52
C TYR A 69 5.92 -3.70 -4.64
N VAL A 70 5.41 -4.63 -3.84
CA VAL A 70 4.01 -5.05 -3.82
C VAL A 70 3.47 -4.94 -2.41
N ALA A 71 2.38 -4.19 -2.25
CA ALA A 71 1.58 -4.16 -1.02
C ALA A 71 0.52 -5.25 -1.10
N ALA A 72 0.66 -6.29 -0.29
CA ALA A 72 -0.24 -7.42 -0.21
C ALA A 72 -1.09 -7.36 1.05
N LEU A 73 -2.41 -7.23 0.87
CA LEU A 73 -3.38 -7.33 1.96
C LEU A 73 -3.48 -8.77 2.49
N GLY A 74 -3.20 -9.76 1.63
CA GLY A 74 -3.47 -11.17 1.91
C GLY A 74 -4.95 -11.49 1.77
N HIS A 75 -5.37 -12.74 1.91
CA HIS A 75 -6.79 -13.07 1.84
C HIS A 75 -7.58 -12.45 3.01
N THR A 76 -8.85 -12.15 2.77
CA THR A 76 -9.64 -11.27 3.65
C THR A 76 -10.51 -12.03 4.67
N TRP A 77 -10.61 -13.35 4.58
CA TRP A 77 -11.53 -14.17 5.35
C TRP A 77 -10.96 -14.69 6.69
N GLY A 78 -9.80 -14.21 7.08
CA GLY A 78 -9.15 -14.53 8.35
C GLY A 78 -7.68 -14.15 8.39
N PRO A 79 -7.01 -14.41 9.52
CA PRO A 79 -5.57 -14.25 9.61
C PRO A 79 -4.82 -15.16 8.62
N ASN A 80 -3.72 -14.67 8.05
CA ASN A 80 -2.86 -15.42 7.14
C ASN A 80 -1.47 -14.80 7.03
N SER A 81 -0.49 -15.60 6.68
CA SER A 81 0.92 -15.22 6.62
C SER A 81 1.32 -14.51 5.32
N GLU A 82 0.44 -14.45 4.31
CA GLU A 82 0.73 -13.91 2.97
C GLU A 82 0.61 -12.38 2.88
N ARG A 83 0.50 -11.72 4.04
CA ARG A 83 0.38 -10.27 4.20
C ARG A 83 1.74 -9.59 4.25
N GLY A 84 1.80 -8.34 3.79
CA GLY A 84 3.00 -7.52 3.95
C GLY A 84 3.42 -6.74 2.71
N VAL A 85 4.62 -6.18 2.76
CA VAL A 85 5.29 -5.60 1.58
C VAL A 85 6.31 -6.59 1.08
N PHE A 86 6.24 -6.89 -0.22
CA PHE A 86 7.18 -7.76 -0.92
C PHE A 86 8.01 -6.92 -1.90
N LYS A 87 9.29 -7.27 -2.03
CA LYS A 87 10.25 -6.66 -2.95
C LYS A 87 10.80 -7.73 -3.89
N SER A 88 10.87 -7.41 -5.18
CA SER A 88 11.68 -8.11 -6.17
C SER A 88 12.77 -7.19 -6.69
N GLU A 89 13.94 -7.74 -7.00
CA GLU A 89 15.08 -7.03 -7.62
C GLU A 89 15.45 -7.64 -8.98
N ASN A 90 14.62 -8.56 -9.47
CA ASN A 90 14.87 -9.31 -10.71
C ASN A 90 13.61 -9.47 -11.57
N GLY A 91 12.74 -8.46 -11.55
CA GLY A 91 11.57 -8.38 -12.41
C GLY A 91 10.47 -9.38 -12.05
N GLY A 92 10.38 -9.78 -10.77
CA GLY A 92 9.37 -10.71 -10.28
C GLY A 92 9.79 -12.18 -10.32
N LYS A 93 11.02 -12.51 -10.73
CA LYS A 93 11.49 -13.91 -10.73
C LYS A 93 11.62 -14.49 -9.32
N SER A 94 11.87 -13.64 -8.34
CA SER A 94 11.82 -13.98 -6.91
C SER A 94 11.35 -12.79 -6.09
N TRP A 95 10.76 -13.10 -4.92
CA TRP A 95 10.19 -12.12 -4.01
C TRP A 95 10.72 -12.33 -2.59
N ARG A 96 11.05 -11.24 -1.92
CA ARG A 96 11.39 -11.21 -0.49
C ARG A 96 10.37 -10.35 0.24
N ARG A 97 9.81 -10.85 1.33
CA ARG A 97 8.96 -10.03 2.20
C ARG A 97 9.85 -9.11 3.04
N VAL A 98 9.72 -7.80 2.81
CA VAL A 98 10.57 -6.75 3.41
C VAL A 98 9.90 -6.05 4.58
N LEU A 99 8.56 -6.16 4.71
CA LEU A 99 7.82 -5.64 5.86
C LEU A 99 6.65 -6.56 6.18
N TYR A 100 6.53 -6.94 7.44
CA TYR A 100 5.45 -7.77 7.97
C TYR A 100 5.06 -7.27 9.35
N GLN A 101 3.77 -7.25 9.65
CA GLN A 101 3.25 -6.82 10.95
C GLN A 101 2.62 -7.97 11.73
N SER A 102 1.70 -8.66 11.13
CA SER A 102 1.00 -9.81 11.72
C SER A 102 0.14 -10.50 10.69
N ASP A 103 -0.35 -11.69 11.01
CA ASP A 103 -1.31 -12.42 10.18
C ASP A 103 -2.67 -11.72 10.04
N SER A 104 -2.96 -10.71 10.86
CA SER A 104 -4.21 -9.95 10.81
C SER A 104 -4.10 -8.60 10.10
N ALA A 105 -2.89 -8.16 9.74
CA ALA A 105 -2.67 -6.85 9.13
C ALA A 105 -1.84 -6.95 7.85
N GLY A 106 -2.37 -6.49 6.74
CA GLY A 106 -1.70 -6.48 5.44
C GLY A 106 -1.43 -5.08 4.93
N ALA A 107 -0.49 -4.98 4.00
CA ALA A 107 -0.20 -3.72 3.32
C ALA A 107 -1.30 -3.42 2.29
N VAL A 108 -1.85 -2.21 2.31
CA VAL A 108 -2.94 -1.77 1.42
C VAL A 108 -2.55 -0.60 0.53
N ASP A 109 -1.57 0.19 0.95
CA ASP A 109 -1.05 1.26 0.12
C ASP A 109 0.47 1.38 0.28
N LEU A 110 1.11 1.91 -0.76
CA LEU A 110 2.55 2.06 -0.85
C LEU A 110 2.86 3.28 -1.70
N ALA A 111 3.63 4.22 -1.15
CA ALA A 111 4.17 5.35 -1.89
C ALA A 111 5.68 5.25 -1.99
N MET A 112 6.22 5.58 -3.16
CA MET A 112 7.65 5.72 -3.41
C MET A 112 7.91 7.18 -3.75
N ASP A 113 8.96 7.75 -3.19
CA ASP A 113 9.38 9.11 -3.53
C ASP A 113 10.00 9.12 -4.93
N ALA A 114 9.46 9.91 -5.83
CA ALA A 114 9.94 10.00 -7.21
C ALA A 114 11.36 10.62 -7.30
N ASN A 115 11.73 11.48 -6.32
CA ASN A 115 13.03 12.14 -6.30
C ASN A 115 14.10 11.29 -5.60
N ASP A 116 13.68 10.44 -4.65
CA ASP A 116 14.54 9.49 -3.92
C ASP A 116 13.83 8.14 -3.78
N PRO A 117 13.91 7.25 -4.78
CA PRO A 117 13.22 5.96 -4.77
C PRO A 117 13.65 5.00 -3.65
N SER A 118 14.70 5.31 -2.89
CA SER A 118 15.05 4.60 -1.66
C SER A 118 14.11 4.93 -0.51
N THR A 119 13.38 6.05 -0.60
CA THR A 119 12.38 6.47 0.38
C THR A 119 11.01 5.93 0.01
N LEU A 120 10.45 5.10 0.91
CA LEU A 120 9.17 4.42 0.76
C LEU A 120 8.29 4.67 1.98
N TYR A 121 6.98 4.72 1.74
CA TYR A 121 5.95 4.74 2.79
C TYR A 121 4.99 3.59 2.56
N ALA A 122 4.71 2.79 3.59
CA ALA A 122 3.77 1.68 3.53
C ALA A 122 2.65 1.86 4.56
N ALA A 123 1.42 1.66 4.12
CA ALA A 123 0.24 1.68 4.97
C ALA A 123 -0.27 0.26 5.20
N PHE A 124 -0.42 -0.11 6.47
CA PHE A 124 -0.98 -1.40 6.90
C PHE A 124 -2.38 -1.24 7.44
N TRP A 125 -3.20 -2.23 7.16
CA TRP A 125 -4.58 -2.31 7.60
C TRP A 125 -4.84 -3.63 8.32
N HIS A 126 -5.17 -3.56 9.60
CA HIS A 126 -5.70 -4.69 10.36
C HIS A 126 -7.16 -4.88 9.93
N ALA A 127 -7.38 -5.86 9.09
CA ALA A 127 -8.68 -6.07 8.48
C ALA A 127 -8.96 -7.54 8.17
N TYR A 128 -10.19 -7.95 8.39
CA TYR A 128 -10.72 -9.20 7.87
C TYR A 128 -12.26 -9.15 7.74
N ARG A 129 -12.79 -10.01 6.89
CA ARG A 129 -14.21 -10.12 6.61
C ARG A 129 -14.75 -11.44 7.15
N GLN A 130 -15.90 -11.37 7.81
CA GLN A 130 -16.77 -12.50 8.07
C GLN A 130 -18.13 -12.24 7.40
N PRO A 131 -18.97 -13.24 7.14
CA PRO A 131 -20.28 -13.02 6.50
C PRO A 131 -21.14 -11.95 7.18
N TRP A 132 -21.04 -11.86 8.49
CA TRP A 132 -21.84 -10.93 9.33
C TRP A 132 -21.04 -9.74 9.89
N LYS A 133 -19.70 -9.68 9.66
CA LYS A 133 -18.85 -8.67 10.28
C LYS A 133 -17.68 -8.29 9.37
N LEU A 134 -17.43 -6.99 9.30
CA LEU A 134 -16.18 -6.41 8.82
C LEU A 134 -15.38 -5.90 10.02
N VAL A 135 -14.16 -6.34 10.17
CA VAL A 135 -13.18 -5.73 11.07
C VAL A 135 -12.35 -4.75 10.27
N SER A 136 -12.40 -3.48 10.66
CA SER A 136 -11.58 -2.40 10.10
C SER A 136 -10.88 -1.70 11.24
N GLY A 137 -9.56 -1.82 11.29
CA GLY A 137 -8.73 -1.21 12.32
C GLY A 137 -8.35 -2.16 13.45
N GLY A 138 -7.22 -1.85 14.05
CA GLY A 138 -6.62 -2.60 15.16
C GLY A 138 -5.15 -2.29 15.36
N SER A 139 -4.51 -3.02 16.27
CA SER A 139 -3.09 -2.82 16.65
C SER A 139 -2.10 -3.03 15.50
N GLY A 140 -2.49 -3.78 14.46
CA GLY A 140 -1.66 -4.04 13.30
C GLY A 140 -1.77 -2.96 12.21
N SER A 141 -2.77 -2.06 12.27
CA SER A 141 -2.86 -0.92 11.35
C SER A 141 -1.78 0.10 11.66
N GLY A 142 -1.18 0.66 10.63
CA GLY A 142 -0.16 1.66 10.85
C GLY A 142 0.53 2.17 9.59
N LEU A 143 1.38 3.16 9.79
CA LEU A 143 2.16 3.81 8.76
C LEU A 143 3.66 3.58 9.03
N PHE A 144 4.38 3.18 8.01
CA PHE A 144 5.80 2.83 8.07
C PHE A 144 6.58 3.58 7.00
N LYS A 145 7.82 3.95 7.32
CA LYS A 145 8.75 4.61 6.41
C LYS A 145 10.05 3.84 6.32
N SER A 146 10.56 3.67 5.12
CA SER A 146 11.92 3.23 4.82
C SER A 146 12.68 4.37 4.13
N THR A 147 14.00 4.41 4.27
CA THR A 147 14.92 5.33 3.57
C THR A 147 16.10 4.60 2.96
N ASP A 148 16.02 3.29 2.86
CA ASP A 148 17.08 2.39 2.38
C ASP A 148 16.56 1.36 1.35
N GLY A 149 15.52 1.74 0.59
CA GLY A 149 14.95 0.87 -0.44
C GLY A 149 14.19 -0.33 0.16
N GLY A 150 13.63 -0.18 1.36
CA GLY A 150 12.83 -1.20 2.01
C GLY A 150 13.62 -2.25 2.78
N GLU A 151 14.91 -2.04 3.02
CA GLU A 151 15.73 -2.97 3.82
C GLU A 151 15.36 -2.86 5.31
N THR A 152 15.14 -1.64 5.79
CA THR A 152 14.64 -1.39 7.15
C THR A 152 13.43 -0.45 7.12
N TRP A 153 12.57 -0.59 8.14
CA TRP A 153 11.34 0.17 8.25
C TRP A 153 11.15 0.74 9.65
N LYS A 154 10.88 2.04 9.72
CA LYS A 154 10.50 2.73 10.94
C LYS A 154 8.98 2.84 11.02
N ASN A 155 8.41 2.43 12.15
CA ASN A 155 7.00 2.69 12.44
C ASN A 155 6.83 4.18 12.78
N ILE A 156 6.03 4.90 11.99
CA ILE A 156 5.72 6.32 12.15
C ILE A 156 4.24 6.56 12.47
N THR A 157 3.49 5.51 12.80
CA THR A 157 2.05 5.54 13.07
C THR A 157 1.66 6.53 14.15
N ARG A 158 2.54 6.75 15.13
CA ARG A 158 2.30 7.61 16.29
C ARG A 158 3.16 8.87 16.31
N ASN A 159 3.70 9.25 15.16
CA ASN A 159 4.44 10.49 15.04
C ASN A 159 3.53 11.68 15.40
N PRO A 160 4.09 12.77 15.97
CA PRO A 160 3.33 13.92 16.43
C PRO A 160 2.34 14.43 15.38
N GLY A 161 1.09 14.66 15.82
CA GLY A 161 -0.01 15.14 14.98
C GLY A 161 -0.90 14.05 14.37
N LEU A 162 -0.48 12.78 14.37
CA LEU A 162 -1.31 11.66 13.91
C LEU A 162 -2.30 11.18 15.00
N PRO A 163 -3.39 10.48 14.64
CA PRO A 163 -4.38 9.97 15.59
C PRO A 163 -3.78 9.02 16.63
N ALA A 164 -4.24 9.13 17.89
CA ALA A 164 -3.78 8.29 19.00
C ALA A 164 -4.58 6.99 19.16
N GLY A 165 -5.84 6.95 18.77
CA GLY A 165 -6.76 5.81 18.96
C GLY A 165 -6.56 4.66 17.97
N VAL A 166 -7.61 3.86 17.79
CA VAL A 166 -7.64 2.79 16.77
C VAL A 166 -7.56 3.40 15.39
N ILE A 167 -6.69 2.85 14.56
CA ILE A 167 -6.52 3.24 13.16
C ILE A 167 -7.02 2.11 12.28
N GLY A 168 -7.81 2.47 11.28
CA GLY A 168 -8.28 1.60 10.22
C GLY A 168 -7.41 1.68 8.96
N LYS A 169 -8.07 1.83 7.81
CA LYS A 169 -7.40 1.95 6.50
C LYS A 169 -6.68 3.30 6.37
N ILE A 170 -5.52 3.29 5.75
CA ILE A 170 -4.72 4.48 5.46
C ILE A 170 -4.41 4.53 3.97
N GLY A 171 -4.64 5.67 3.33
CA GLY A 171 -4.07 6.02 2.03
C GLY A 171 -2.88 6.94 2.24
N ILE A 172 -1.80 6.75 1.49
CA ILE A 172 -0.55 7.49 1.62
C ILE A 172 -0.02 7.96 0.26
N THR A 173 0.50 9.18 0.20
CA THR A 173 1.17 9.70 -0.99
C THR A 173 2.28 10.68 -0.60
N VAL A 174 3.31 10.76 -1.43
CA VAL A 174 4.40 11.73 -1.34
C VAL A 174 4.35 12.63 -2.59
N SER A 175 4.68 13.91 -2.42
CA SER A 175 4.71 14.85 -3.54
C SER A 175 5.80 14.49 -4.55
N PRO A 176 5.48 14.44 -5.84
CA PRO A 176 6.48 14.19 -6.88
C PRO A 176 7.50 15.33 -7.05
N VAL A 177 7.18 16.53 -6.54
CA VAL A 177 8.05 17.72 -6.66
C VAL A 177 8.73 18.11 -5.34
N ASN A 178 8.34 17.50 -4.20
CA ASN A 178 8.92 17.82 -2.89
C ASN A 178 8.84 16.64 -1.92
N SER A 179 9.92 15.90 -1.78
CA SER A 179 10.06 14.71 -0.92
C SER A 179 9.69 14.93 0.56
N LYS A 180 9.70 16.19 1.04
CA LYS A 180 9.30 16.52 2.41
C LYS A 180 7.78 16.57 2.58
N LYS A 181 7.02 16.77 1.49
CA LYS A 181 5.56 16.85 1.53
C LYS A 181 4.93 15.47 1.36
N VAL A 182 4.26 15.03 2.41
CA VAL A 182 3.59 13.74 2.47
C VAL A 182 2.16 13.95 2.96
N TRP A 183 1.19 13.24 2.38
CA TRP A 183 -0.20 13.25 2.84
C TRP A 183 -0.66 11.85 3.19
N ALA A 184 -1.47 11.78 4.23
CA ALA A 184 -2.16 10.56 4.63
C ALA A 184 -3.65 10.83 4.84
N LEU A 185 -4.50 10.00 4.26
CA LEU A 185 -5.93 9.93 4.57
C LEU A 185 -6.13 8.76 5.55
N ILE A 186 -6.57 9.05 6.77
CA ILE A 186 -6.59 8.07 7.87
C ILE A 186 -8.00 7.84 8.38
N GLU A 187 -8.45 6.58 8.37
CA GLU A 187 -9.63 6.10 9.07
C GLU A 187 -9.32 5.98 10.56
N ALA A 188 -9.93 6.83 11.38
CA ALA A 188 -9.87 6.81 12.84
C ALA A 188 -11.00 7.71 13.38
N ASP A 189 -11.31 7.64 14.68
CA ASP A 189 -12.29 8.55 15.31
C ASP A 189 -11.86 10.01 15.10
N SER A 190 -10.60 10.32 15.37
CA SER A 190 -9.99 11.62 15.08
C SER A 190 -9.31 11.68 13.71
N GLY A 191 -9.70 10.82 12.77
CA GLY A 191 -9.12 10.72 11.43
C GLY A 191 -9.39 11.93 10.54
N GLY A 192 -8.88 11.89 9.32
CA GLY A 192 -8.95 12.98 8.34
C GLY A 192 -7.81 12.90 7.32
N VAL A 193 -7.59 14.01 6.63
CA VAL A 193 -6.40 14.23 5.80
C VAL A 193 -5.34 14.90 6.65
N PHE A 194 -4.17 14.30 6.69
CA PHE A 194 -2.98 14.81 7.39
C PHE A 194 -1.90 15.14 6.37
N ARG A 195 -1.18 16.23 6.62
CA ARG A 195 -0.03 16.65 5.83
C ARG A 195 1.21 16.73 6.72
N SER A 196 2.30 16.24 6.21
CA SER A 196 3.64 16.46 6.73
C SER A 196 4.42 17.36 5.77
N ASP A 197 5.24 18.26 6.29
CA ASP A 197 6.18 19.09 5.54
C ASP A 197 7.64 18.73 5.85
N ASP A 198 7.86 17.61 6.59
CA ASP A 198 9.18 17.14 7.05
C ASP A 198 9.39 15.62 6.77
N GLY A 199 8.72 15.10 5.75
CA GLY A 199 8.88 13.70 5.33
C GLY A 199 8.28 12.69 6.30
N GLY A 200 7.22 13.08 7.03
CA GLY A 200 6.50 12.21 7.95
C GLY A 200 7.01 12.23 9.40
N ALA A 201 7.90 13.17 9.76
CA ALA A 201 8.36 13.30 11.14
C ALA A 201 7.28 13.93 12.02
N THR A 202 6.60 14.97 11.52
CA THR A 202 5.44 15.59 12.18
C THR A 202 4.29 15.79 11.19
N TRP A 203 3.07 15.89 11.71
CA TRP A 203 1.86 15.94 10.90
C TRP A 203 0.87 17.00 11.38
N THR A 204 0.20 17.62 10.44
CA THR A 204 -0.89 18.57 10.70
C THR A 204 -2.15 18.06 10.01
N LYS A 205 -3.26 17.98 10.76
CA LYS A 205 -4.56 17.65 10.16
C LYS A 205 -5.02 18.86 9.33
N THR A 206 -5.15 18.64 8.02
CA THR A 206 -5.56 19.69 7.07
C THR A 206 -7.04 19.62 6.71
N ASN A 207 -7.68 18.45 6.89
CA ASN A 207 -9.10 18.28 6.63
C ASN A 207 -9.68 17.21 7.57
N SER A 208 -10.82 17.51 8.18
CA SER A 208 -11.57 16.62 9.08
C SER A 208 -12.88 16.12 8.48
N GLU A 209 -13.17 16.46 7.20
CA GLU A 209 -14.44 16.13 6.56
C GLU A 209 -14.73 14.63 6.60
N ARG A 210 -15.86 14.28 7.21
CA ARG A 210 -16.26 12.89 7.43
C ARG A 210 -16.56 12.16 6.10
N ASN A 211 -17.04 12.87 5.11
CA ASN A 211 -17.39 12.30 3.81
C ASN A 211 -16.21 11.67 3.10
N LEU A 212 -14.98 12.16 3.32
CA LEU A 212 -13.74 11.58 2.79
C LEU A 212 -13.42 10.20 3.38
N ARG A 213 -14.06 9.81 4.51
CA ARG A 213 -13.81 8.59 5.26
C ARG A 213 -15.06 7.72 5.44
N GLN A 214 -16.18 8.10 4.80
CA GLN A 214 -17.50 7.52 5.06
C GLN A 214 -17.59 6.04 4.70
N ARG A 215 -16.81 5.55 3.80
CA ARG A 215 -16.67 4.12 3.46
C ARG A 215 -15.20 3.80 3.30
N ALA A 216 -14.45 3.89 4.39
CA ALA A 216 -13.00 3.82 4.38
C ALA A 216 -12.46 2.57 3.71
N TRP A 217 -13.11 1.43 3.88
CA TRP A 217 -12.75 0.18 3.22
C TRP A 217 -12.83 0.21 1.68
N TYR A 218 -13.54 1.22 1.07
CA TYR A 218 -13.60 1.40 -0.38
C TYR A 218 -12.73 2.56 -0.87
N TYR A 219 -12.80 3.73 -0.20
CA TYR A 219 -12.40 5.00 -0.80
C TYR A 219 -11.20 5.67 -0.14
N THR A 220 -10.47 4.99 0.76
CA THR A 220 -9.29 5.58 1.42
C THR A 220 -8.08 5.55 0.48
N ARG A 221 -8.09 6.46 -0.49
CA ARG A 221 -6.97 6.71 -1.40
C ARG A 221 -6.72 8.19 -1.52
N ILE A 222 -5.45 8.57 -1.65
CA ILE A 222 -5.03 9.96 -1.81
C ILE A 222 -3.87 10.00 -2.81
N TYR A 223 -3.85 11.02 -3.64
CA TYR A 223 -2.83 11.24 -4.65
C TYR A 223 -2.35 12.68 -4.55
N ALA A 224 -1.03 12.88 -4.59
CA ALA A 224 -0.43 14.19 -4.74
C ALA A 224 -0.27 14.49 -6.23
N ASP A 225 -0.63 15.69 -6.63
CA ASP A 225 -0.38 16.24 -7.96
C ASP A 225 0.93 17.04 -7.98
N THR A 226 1.42 17.38 -9.18
CA THR A 226 2.62 18.19 -9.42
C THR A 226 2.43 19.65 -9.09
#